data_b85c5276060825d9207691b6357eeed0
#
_entry.id   b85c5276060825d9207691b6357eeed0
#
_cell.length_a   1.000
_cell.length_b   1.000
_cell.length_c   1.000
_cell.angle_alpha   90.00
_cell.angle_beta   90.00
_cell.angle_gamma   90.00
#
_symmetry.space_group_name_H-M   'P 1'
#
loop_
_entity.id
_entity.type
_entity.pdbx_description
1 polymer ?
#
loop_
_entity_poly.entity_id
_entity_poly.type
_entity_poly.pdbx_seq_one_letter_code
_entity_poly.pdbx_strand_id
1 'polypeptide(L)'
;MIDNNISNIVFSSTAAIFGNPKTKKIKECHKKSPINPYGKSKLMVENMLEDFAKAYELNVTCLRYFNAAGAHCDSHIGEDHNPETHLIPNVIKSTIHERDKLKVFGDTYKTYDGTCIRDYVHVTDLARAHLLALKMMEKHNGMFQYNLGNSDGFSVMDIIKSCERIIKTKISYTIEPAREGDPPSLIADSSLAKEVLGWNTKYSDIDNIIKTAYEWHKKQNLIKNKN
;
A
#
# COMPACT_ATOMS: atom_id res chain seq x y z
N MET A 1 -7.42 -25.32 4.83
CA MET A 1 -6.09 -25.63 4.29
C MET A 1 -5.60 -26.98 4.83
N ILE A 2 -5.50 -27.15 6.12
CA ILE A 2 -4.97 -28.38 6.77
C ILE A 2 -5.73 -29.61 6.28
N ASP A 3 -7.06 -29.61 6.33
CA ASP A 3 -7.92 -30.71 5.88
C ASP A 3 -7.74 -31.11 4.40
N ASN A 4 -7.12 -30.24 3.62
CA ASN A 4 -6.86 -30.44 2.19
C ASN A 4 -5.36 -30.55 1.85
N ASN A 5 -4.51 -30.76 2.86
CA ASN A 5 -3.05 -30.88 2.70
C ASN A 5 -2.40 -29.69 1.98
N ILE A 6 -2.93 -28.47 2.16
CA ILE A 6 -2.36 -27.24 1.64
C ILE A 6 -1.49 -26.62 2.72
N SER A 7 -0.17 -26.65 2.53
CA SER A 7 0.81 -26.23 3.54
C SER A 7 1.36 -24.80 3.37
N ASN A 8 1.16 -24.16 2.22
CA ASN A 8 1.75 -22.85 1.95
C ASN A 8 0.70 -21.75 1.89
N ILE A 9 0.93 -20.63 2.60
CA ILE A 9 0.08 -19.44 2.54
C ILE A 9 0.90 -18.16 2.45
N VAL A 10 0.54 -17.27 1.51
CA VAL A 10 0.99 -15.89 1.49
C VAL A 10 -0.15 -15.00 1.98
N PHE A 11 0.08 -14.31 3.08
CA PHE A 11 -0.91 -13.44 3.70
C PHE A 11 -0.62 -11.97 3.38
N SER A 12 -1.61 -11.31 2.80
CA SER A 12 -1.61 -9.85 2.59
C SER A 12 -1.82 -9.12 3.91
N SER A 13 -0.72 -8.77 4.58
CA SER A 13 -0.72 -7.98 5.80
C SER A 13 -0.53 -6.47 5.49
N THR A 14 -0.21 -5.66 6.49
CA THR A 14 -0.22 -4.19 6.37
C THR A 14 0.80 -3.53 7.27
N ALA A 15 1.30 -2.35 6.88
CA ALA A 15 2.06 -1.44 7.73
C ALA A 15 1.24 -0.89 8.92
N ALA A 16 -0.10 -0.92 8.86
CA ALA A 16 -0.96 -0.43 9.94
C ALA A 16 -0.79 -1.20 11.28
N ILE A 17 -0.17 -2.38 11.26
CA ILE A 17 0.15 -3.14 12.48
C ILE A 17 1.18 -2.43 13.36
N PHE A 18 2.01 -1.54 12.80
CA PHE A 18 3.04 -0.83 13.54
C PHE A 18 2.53 0.41 14.29
N GLY A 19 1.33 0.89 13.94
CA GLY A 19 0.71 2.05 14.56
C GLY A 19 1.48 3.35 14.28
N ASN A 20 1.96 4.02 15.34
CA ASN A 20 2.71 5.27 15.24
C ASN A 20 4.21 5.06 15.58
N PRO A 21 5.02 4.64 14.63
CA PRO A 21 6.44 4.38 14.82
C PRO A 21 7.22 5.68 15.05
N LYS A 22 8.28 5.61 15.87
CA LYS A 22 9.15 6.77 16.18
C LYS A 22 10.34 6.89 15.22
N THR A 23 10.53 5.94 14.33
CA THR A 23 11.67 5.88 13.41
C THR A 23 11.28 6.34 12.01
N LYS A 24 12.25 6.85 11.24
CA LYS A 24 12.04 7.32 9.88
C LYS A 24 11.64 6.18 8.93
N LYS A 25 12.25 5.00 9.07
CA LYS A 25 11.91 3.80 8.29
C LYS A 25 11.57 2.65 9.23
N ILE A 26 10.61 1.84 8.84
CA ILE A 26 10.02 0.78 9.65
C ILE A 26 10.56 -0.56 9.17
N LYS A 27 11.30 -1.25 10.05
CA LYS A 27 11.76 -2.63 9.85
C LYS A 27 10.74 -3.63 10.38
N GLU A 28 10.86 -4.89 9.98
CA GLU A 28 9.98 -5.99 10.41
C GLU A 28 10.02 -6.23 11.93
N CYS A 29 11.16 -5.96 12.57
CA CYS A 29 11.36 -6.11 14.01
C CYS A 29 10.75 -4.98 14.86
N HIS A 30 10.21 -3.91 14.25
CA HIS A 30 9.57 -2.85 15.00
C HIS A 30 8.37 -3.36 15.80
N LYS A 31 8.13 -2.73 16.96
CA LYS A 31 7.00 -3.04 17.82
C LYS A 31 5.69 -2.92 17.04
N LYS A 32 4.90 -3.99 17.07
CA LYS A 32 3.54 -4.01 16.53
C LYS A 32 2.59 -3.44 17.58
N SER A 33 1.99 -2.28 17.30
CA SER A 33 1.09 -1.57 18.21
C SER A 33 0.01 -0.82 17.41
N PRO A 34 -0.90 -1.56 16.74
CA PRO A 34 -1.90 -0.97 15.85
C PRO A 34 -2.85 -0.04 16.61
N ILE A 35 -3.15 1.11 16.01
CA ILE A 35 -3.97 2.18 16.58
C ILE A 35 -5.37 2.25 15.98
N ASN A 36 -5.67 1.41 15.00
CA ASN A 36 -7.00 1.33 14.39
C ASN A 36 -7.49 -0.13 14.25
N PRO A 37 -8.79 -0.36 14.06
CA PRO A 37 -9.37 -1.71 13.95
C PRO A 37 -8.80 -2.54 12.81
N TYR A 38 -8.51 -1.92 11.67
CA TYR A 38 -7.91 -2.60 10.52
C TYR A 38 -6.53 -3.19 10.85
N GLY A 39 -5.62 -2.38 11.40
CA GLY A 39 -4.30 -2.86 11.82
C GLY A 39 -4.39 -3.93 12.91
N LYS A 40 -5.35 -3.79 13.86
CA LYS A 40 -5.60 -4.81 14.89
C LYS A 40 -6.03 -6.13 14.28
N SER A 41 -7.00 -6.13 13.36
CA SER A 41 -7.48 -7.36 12.71
C SER A 41 -6.37 -8.08 11.93
N LYS A 42 -5.54 -7.33 11.19
CA LYS A 42 -4.41 -7.92 10.46
C LYS A 42 -3.37 -8.51 11.39
N LEU A 43 -3.06 -7.84 12.52
CA LEU A 43 -2.15 -8.39 13.53
C LEU A 43 -2.70 -9.66 14.19
N MET A 44 -3.99 -9.71 14.46
CA MET A 44 -4.64 -10.92 14.98
C MET A 44 -4.45 -12.11 14.03
N VAL A 45 -4.63 -11.88 12.72
CA VAL A 45 -4.40 -12.93 11.71
C VAL A 45 -2.91 -13.34 11.66
N GLU A 46 -1.96 -12.40 11.74
CA GLU A 46 -0.53 -12.76 11.81
C GLU A 46 -0.24 -13.67 13.02
N ASN A 47 -0.79 -13.35 14.20
CA ASN A 47 -0.61 -14.16 15.41
C ASN A 47 -1.23 -15.55 15.25
N MET A 48 -2.46 -15.64 14.73
CA MET A 48 -3.10 -16.92 14.42
C MET A 48 -2.26 -17.76 13.45
N LEU A 49 -1.76 -17.16 12.37
CA LEU A 49 -0.91 -17.86 11.42
C LEU A 49 0.41 -18.33 12.02
N GLU A 50 0.97 -17.58 12.98
CA GLU A 50 2.16 -18.00 13.71
C GLU A 50 1.89 -19.25 14.56
N ASP A 51 0.76 -19.30 15.25
CA ASP A 51 0.36 -20.47 16.04
C ASP A 51 0.08 -21.68 15.14
N PHE A 52 -0.62 -21.48 14.02
CA PHE A 52 -0.87 -22.54 13.04
C PHE A 52 0.41 -23.05 12.38
N ALA A 53 1.35 -22.16 12.08
CA ALA A 53 2.65 -22.55 11.52
C ALA A 53 3.40 -23.48 12.48
N LYS A 54 3.37 -23.19 13.79
CA LYS A 54 4.00 -24.03 14.82
C LYS A 54 3.27 -25.35 15.04
N ALA A 55 1.93 -25.33 15.04
CA ALA A 55 1.13 -26.51 15.39
C ALA A 55 0.97 -27.51 14.24
N TYR A 56 0.95 -27.04 12.99
CA TYR A 56 0.59 -27.83 11.81
C TYR A 56 1.63 -27.76 10.69
N GLU A 57 2.83 -27.27 10.98
CA GLU A 57 3.95 -27.13 10.02
C GLU A 57 3.58 -26.35 8.75
N LEU A 58 2.69 -25.34 8.89
CA LEU A 58 2.35 -24.47 7.77
C LEU A 58 3.52 -23.52 7.45
N ASN A 59 3.79 -23.36 6.16
CA ASN A 59 4.68 -22.33 5.65
C ASN A 59 3.88 -21.05 5.44
N VAL A 60 4.24 -20.00 6.14
CA VAL A 60 3.53 -18.73 6.13
C VAL A 60 4.45 -17.60 5.70
N THR A 61 4.05 -16.81 4.73
CA THR A 61 4.70 -15.54 4.44
C THR A 61 3.73 -14.38 4.59
N CYS A 62 3.97 -13.48 5.54
CA CYS A 62 3.21 -12.24 5.70
C CYS A 62 3.89 -11.11 4.93
N LEU A 63 3.22 -10.60 3.90
CA LEU A 63 3.65 -9.45 3.14
C LEU A 63 2.97 -8.20 3.67
N ARG A 64 3.73 -7.32 4.35
CA ARG A 64 3.23 -6.10 4.98
C ARG A 64 3.38 -4.93 4.03
N TYR A 65 2.30 -4.65 3.27
CA TYR A 65 2.32 -3.51 2.35
C TYR A 65 2.21 -2.19 3.08
N PHE A 66 2.81 -1.16 2.48
CA PHE A 66 2.53 0.22 2.85
C PHE A 66 1.33 0.71 2.02
N ASN A 67 1.51 1.49 0.98
CA ASN A 67 0.38 1.91 0.16
C ASN A 67 0.46 1.25 -1.22
N ALA A 68 -0.36 0.23 -1.44
CA ALA A 68 -0.54 -0.35 -2.76
C ALA A 68 -1.19 0.69 -3.68
N ALA A 69 -0.63 0.90 -4.87
CA ALA A 69 -1.10 1.92 -5.79
C ALA A 69 -0.78 1.56 -7.26
N GLY A 70 -1.33 2.33 -8.19
CA GLY A 70 -1.20 2.06 -9.62
C GLY A 70 -2.21 1.05 -10.13
N ALA A 71 -2.08 0.68 -11.39
CA ALA A 71 -2.91 -0.31 -12.06
C ALA A 71 -2.07 -1.14 -13.03
N HIS A 72 -2.61 -2.26 -13.53
CA HIS A 72 -1.93 -3.05 -14.56
C HIS A 72 -1.70 -2.20 -15.82
N CYS A 73 -0.54 -2.36 -16.46
CA CYS A 73 -0.12 -1.54 -17.60
C CYS A 73 -1.11 -1.51 -18.76
N ASP A 74 -1.87 -2.61 -18.96
CA ASP A 74 -2.89 -2.70 -20.01
C ASP A 74 -4.24 -2.09 -19.62
N SER A 75 -4.33 -1.49 -18.43
CA SER A 75 -5.56 -0.91 -17.86
C SER A 75 -6.77 -1.86 -17.91
N HIS A 76 -6.55 -3.16 -17.67
CA HIS A 76 -7.60 -4.15 -17.51
C HIS A 76 -7.93 -4.45 -16.05
N ILE A 77 -6.98 -4.22 -15.15
CA ILE A 77 -7.10 -4.45 -13.71
C ILE A 77 -6.60 -3.21 -13.00
N GLY A 78 -7.39 -2.70 -12.07
CA GLY A 78 -7.06 -1.55 -11.24
C GLY A 78 -7.99 -1.42 -10.06
N GLU A 79 -7.77 -0.41 -9.24
CA GLU A 79 -8.52 -0.14 -8.03
C GLU A 79 -9.89 0.49 -8.37
N ASP A 80 -10.98 -0.05 -7.78
CA ASP A 80 -12.33 0.51 -7.92
C ASP A 80 -13.14 0.29 -6.62
N HIS A 81 -12.78 1.03 -5.58
CA HIS A 81 -13.50 1.00 -4.29
C HIS A 81 -14.75 1.89 -4.32
N ASN A 82 -15.76 1.49 -3.56
CA ASN A 82 -16.96 2.27 -3.29
C ASN A 82 -17.36 2.13 -1.81
N PRO A 83 -17.20 3.18 -0.96
CA PRO A 83 -16.59 4.47 -1.27
C PRO A 83 -15.07 4.38 -1.45
N GLU A 84 -14.50 5.30 -2.26
CA GLU A 84 -13.06 5.42 -2.44
C GLU A 84 -12.43 6.18 -1.28
N THR A 85 -11.35 5.63 -0.72
CA THR A 85 -10.67 6.22 0.44
C THR A 85 -9.19 6.50 0.21
N HIS A 86 -8.61 5.96 -0.87
CA HIS A 86 -7.19 6.12 -1.18
C HIS A 86 -6.90 7.43 -1.90
N LEU A 87 -5.73 8.01 -1.60
CA LEU A 87 -5.36 9.35 -2.07
C LEU A 87 -5.28 9.44 -3.59
N ILE A 88 -4.46 8.59 -4.24
CA ILE A 88 -4.22 8.69 -5.70
C ILE A 88 -5.51 8.55 -6.51
N PRO A 89 -6.38 7.55 -6.28
CA PRO A 89 -7.68 7.48 -6.95
C PRO A 89 -8.56 8.70 -6.70
N ASN A 90 -8.60 9.23 -5.46
CA ASN A 90 -9.40 10.40 -5.14
C ASN A 90 -8.89 11.66 -5.86
N VAL A 91 -7.57 11.83 -5.94
CA VAL A 91 -6.97 12.93 -6.73
C VAL A 91 -7.35 12.80 -8.20
N ILE A 92 -7.25 11.61 -8.78
CA ILE A 92 -7.61 11.36 -10.19
C ILE A 92 -9.10 11.58 -10.42
N LYS A 93 -9.96 11.02 -9.56
CA LYS A 93 -11.43 11.17 -9.67
C LYS A 93 -11.86 12.64 -9.59
N SER A 94 -11.19 13.48 -8.78
CA SER A 94 -11.48 14.92 -8.71
C SER A 94 -11.17 15.65 -10.00
N THR A 95 -10.30 15.14 -10.86
CA THR A 95 -10.02 15.73 -12.19
C THR A 95 -10.97 15.24 -13.27
N ILE A 96 -11.51 14.03 -13.13
CA ILE A 96 -12.44 13.43 -14.10
C ILE A 96 -13.88 13.88 -13.84
N HIS A 97 -14.25 14.00 -12.57
CA HIS A 97 -15.57 14.44 -12.11
C HIS A 97 -15.43 15.80 -11.43
N GLU A 98 -15.52 16.88 -12.17
CA GLU A 98 -15.29 18.28 -11.72
C GLU A 98 -16.15 18.74 -10.52
N ARG A 99 -16.99 17.88 -9.94
CA ARG A 99 -18.00 18.25 -8.94
C ARG A 99 -17.49 18.26 -7.51
N ASP A 100 -16.45 17.45 -7.18
CA ASP A 100 -16.00 17.32 -5.80
C ASP A 100 -14.55 17.80 -5.64
N LYS A 101 -14.36 18.82 -4.80
CA LYS A 101 -13.02 19.25 -4.39
C LYS A 101 -12.33 18.12 -3.61
N LEU A 102 -11.07 17.87 -3.93
CA LEU A 102 -10.24 16.95 -3.17
C LEU A 102 -10.13 17.42 -1.72
N LYS A 103 -10.29 16.52 -0.74
CA LYS A 103 -10.09 16.80 0.68
C LYS A 103 -8.70 16.36 1.11
N VAL A 104 -7.90 17.29 1.62
CA VAL A 104 -6.58 17.02 2.23
C VAL A 104 -6.75 17.08 3.74
N PHE A 105 -6.46 15.97 4.43
CA PHE A 105 -6.69 15.83 5.86
C PHE A 105 -5.43 16.17 6.66
N GLY A 106 -5.41 17.35 7.28
CA GLY A 106 -4.31 17.87 8.09
C GLY A 106 -3.18 18.49 7.26
N ASP A 107 -2.71 19.63 7.72
CA ASP A 107 -1.60 20.42 7.18
C ASP A 107 -0.60 20.87 8.24
N THR A 108 -0.71 20.30 9.46
CA THR A 108 0.11 20.66 10.64
C THR A 108 0.91 19.48 11.18
N TYR A 109 1.05 18.41 10.43
CA TYR A 109 1.91 17.29 10.80
C TYR A 109 3.39 17.73 10.86
N LYS A 110 4.18 17.08 11.70
CA LYS A 110 5.64 17.31 11.79
C LYS A 110 6.37 16.69 10.58
N THR A 111 6.11 17.24 9.41
CA THR A 111 6.68 16.88 8.11
C THR A 111 7.15 18.14 7.39
N TYR A 112 7.81 18.01 6.24
CA TYR A 112 8.40 19.17 5.55
C TYR A 112 7.39 20.13 4.92
N ASP A 113 6.16 19.67 4.68
CA ASP A 113 5.08 20.51 4.10
C ASP A 113 3.79 20.50 4.92
N GLY A 114 3.84 19.90 6.11
CA GLY A 114 2.70 19.83 7.03
C GLY A 114 1.71 18.71 6.73
N THR A 115 1.81 18.03 5.58
CA THR A 115 0.90 16.91 5.25
C THR A 115 1.55 15.56 5.56
N CYS A 116 0.76 14.48 5.74
CA CYS A 116 1.34 13.19 6.07
C CYS A 116 2.12 12.56 4.92
N ILE A 117 3.15 11.79 5.28
CA ILE A 117 4.06 11.13 4.34
C ILE A 117 3.73 9.64 4.29
N ARG A 118 3.61 9.08 3.08
CA ARG A 118 3.34 7.66 2.84
C ARG A 118 4.30 7.09 1.81
N ASP A 119 4.54 5.80 1.93
CA ASP A 119 5.34 5.01 0.99
C ASP A 119 4.38 4.29 0.03
N TYR A 120 4.58 4.48 -1.26
CA TYR A 120 3.73 3.90 -2.31
C TYR A 120 4.49 2.82 -3.05
N VAL A 121 3.80 1.70 -3.30
CA VAL A 121 4.36 0.56 -4.04
C VAL A 121 3.38 0.11 -5.11
N HIS A 122 3.88 -0.09 -6.32
CA HIS A 122 3.05 -0.45 -7.47
C HIS A 122 2.50 -1.87 -7.32
N VAL A 123 1.22 -2.06 -7.66
CA VAL A 123 0.53 -3.36 -7.54
C VAL A 123 1.24 -4.49 -8.29
N THR A 124 1.90 -4.20 -9.43
CA THR A 124 2.69 -5.19 -10.17
C THR A 124 3.94 -5.65 -9.39
N ASP A 125 4.60 -4.73 -8.65
CA ASP A 125 5.73 -5.10 -7.80
C ASP A 125 5.26 -5.92 -6.60
N LEU A 126 4.07 -5.63 -6.05
CA LEU A 126 3.44 -6.47 -5.01
C LEU A 126 3.10 -7.87 -5.53
N ALA A 127 2.51 -7.99 -6.73
CA ALA A 127 2.23 -9.29 -7.34
C ALA A 127 3.52 -10.13 -7.49
N ARG A 128 4.62 -9.49 -7.90
CA ARG A 128 5.93 -10.15 -7.96
C ARG A 128 6.42 -10.62 -6.58
N ALA A 129 6.19 -9.85 -5.52
CA ALA A 129 6.55 -10.26 -4.17
C ALA A 129 5.80 -11.53 -3.74
N HIS A 130 4.53 -11.68 -4.10
CA HIS A 130 3.76 -12.90 -3.82
C HIS A 130 4.36 -14.13 -4.52
N LEU A 131 4.74 -13.99 -5.80
CA LEU A 131 5.38 -15.09 -6.54
C LEU A 131 6.74 -15.46 -5.95
N LEU A 132 7.54 -14.49 -5.53
CA LEU A 132 8.82 -14.73 -4.89
C LEU A 132 8.66 -15.38 -3.51
N ALA A 133 7.66 -14.97 -2.74
CA ALA A 133 7.32 -15.58 -1.46
C ALA A 133 6.93 -17.06 -1.62
N LEU A 134 6.08 -17.38 -2.60
CA LEU A 134 5.72 -18.77 -2.90
C LEU A 134 6.94 -19.61 -3.26
N LYS A 135 7.81 -19.13 -4.15
CA LYS A 135 9.06 -19.82 -4.53
C LYS A 135 10.02 -20.01 -3.36
N MET A 136 10.08 -19.04 -2.45
CA MET A 136 10.92 -19.14 -1.25
C MET A 136 10.40 -20.24 -0.33
N MET A 137 9.10 -20.38 -0.14
CA MET A 137 8.47 -21.42 0.68
C MET A 137 8.61 -22.84 0.11
N GLU A 138 8.98 -23.02 -1.16
CA GLU A 138 9.36 -24.33 -1.70
C GLU A 138 10.66 -24.87 -1.11
N LYS A 139 11.50 -23.99 -0.56
CA LYS A 139 12.85 -24.31 -0.06
C LYS A 139 13.02 -24.08 1.43
N HIS A 140 12.13 -23.31 2.03
CA HIS A 140 12.25 -22.90 3.43
C HIS A 140 10.91 -23.05 4.14
N ASN A 141 10.91 -23.73 5.28
CA ASN A 141 9.75 -23.95 6.11
C ASN A 141 9.67 -22.91 7.22
N GLY A 142 8.45 -22.61 7.67
CA GLY A 142 8.16 -21.77 8.82
C GLY A 142 7.45 -20.46 8.47
N MET A 143 7.56 -19.47 9.37
CA MET A 143 6.90 -18.18 9.21
C MET A 143 7.90 -17.06 8.87
N PHE A 144 7.60 -16.33 7.81
CA PHE A 144 8.39 -15.22 7.30
C PHE A 144 7.55 -13.94 7.22
N GLN A 145 8.18 -12.81 7.41
CA GLN A 145 7.50 -11.51 7.43
C GLN A 145 8.36 -10.49 6.67
N TYR A 146 7.79 -9.79 5.70
CA TYR A 146 8.50 -8.81 4.87
C TYR A 146 7.72 -7.52 4.75
N ASN A 147 8.39 -6.39 4.97
CA ASN A 147 7.86 -5.08 4.67
C ASN A 147 8.04 -4.76 3.18
N LEU A 148 6.97 -4.36 2.52
CA LEU A 148 6.98 -4.03 1.10
C LEU A 148 6.58 -2.57 0.87
N GLY A 149 7.56 -1.78 0.53
CA GLY A 149 7.45 -0.38 0.13
C GLY A 149 8.59 0.00 -0.79
N ASN A 150 8.53 1.18 -1.36
CA ASN A 150 9.59 1.71 -2.21
C ASN A 150 10.77 2.28 -1.40
N SER A 151 10.59 2.40 -0.09
CA SER A 151 11.52 3.04 0.85
C SER A 151 11.72 4.54 0.63
N ASP A 152 10.86 5.15 -0.19
CA ASP A 152 10.73 6.58 -0.43
C ASP A 152 9.38 7.05 0.10
N GLY A 153 9.38 8.23 0.73
CA GLY A 153 8.16 8.81 1.29
C GLY A 153 7.71 10.00 0.46
N PHE A 154 6.43 10.03 0.11
CA PHE A 154 5.78 11.14 -0.57
C PHE A 154 4.71 11.74 0.32
N SER A 155 4.70 13.06 0.43
CA SER A 155 3.64 13.79 1.12
C SER A 155 2.35 13.82 0.29
N VAL A 156 1.23 14.19 0.91
CA VAL A 156 -0.02 14.39 0.16
C VAL A 156 0.17 15.45 -0.93
N MET A 157 0.90 16.53 -0.62
CA MET A 157 1.16 17.60 -1.58
C MET A 157 2.09 17.16 -2.71
N ASP A 158 3.05 16.27 -2.46
CA ASP A 158 3.89 15.70 -3.54
C ASP A 158 3.04 14.88 -4.52
N ILE A 159 2.10 14.08 -4.00
CA ILE A 159 1.19 13.29 -4.85
C ILE A 159 0.31 14.23 -5.70
N ILE A 160 -0.27 15.28 -5.11
CA ILE A 160 -1.06 16.26 -5.85
C ILE A 160 -0.24 16.91 -6.97
N LYS A 161 0.97 17.41 -6.65
CA LYS A 161 1.87 18.03 -7.65
C LYS A 161 2.26 17.06 -8.77
N SER A 162 2.53 15.80 -8.43
CA SER A 162 2.86 14.78 -9.44
C SER A 162 1.64 14.46 -10.31
N CYS A 163 0.44 14.38 -9.73
CA CYS A 163 -0.80 14.24 -10.51
C CYS A 163 -1.03 15.43 -11.45
N GLU A 164 -0.87 16.67 -10.97
CA GLU A 164 -1.00 17.87 -11.81
C GLU A 164 -0.04 17.84 -13.02
N ARG A 165 1.21 17.42 -12.79
CA ARG A 165 2.22 17.33 -13.83
C ARG A 165 1.89 16.27 -14.89
N ILE A 166 1.38 15.10 -14.47
CA ILE A 166 1.09 13.96 -15.35
C ILE A 166 -0.23 14.18 -16.10
N ILE A 167 -1.27 14.62 -15.37
CA ILE A 167 -2.62 14.82 -15.92
C ILE A 167 -2.71 16.15 -16.70
N LYS A 168 -1.80 17.10 -16.43
CA LYS A 168 -1.76 18.47 -17.00
C LYS A 168 -3.01 19.28 -16.64
N THR A 169 -3.53 19.07 -15.45
CA THR A 169 -4.72 19.75 -14.93
C THR A 169 -4.44 20.22 -13.50
N LYS A 170 -4.83 21.44 -13.15
CA LYS A 170 -4.76 21.96 -11.79
C LYS A 170 -5.80 21.30 -10.91
N ILE A 171 -5.39 20.92 -9.71
CA ILE A 171 -6.24 20.20 -8.75
C ILE A 171 -6.65 21.14 -7.63
N SER A 172 -7.96 21.38 -7.53
CA SER A 172 -8.53 22.17 -6.44
C SER A 172 -8.77 21.26 -5.23
N TYR A 173 -8.31 21.70 -4.05
CA TYR A 173 -8.50 20.96 -2.81
C TYR A 173 -8.92 21.87 -1.66
N THR A 174 -9.47 21.27 -0.61
CA THR A 174 -9.74 21.91 0.68
C THR A 174 -8.92 21.22 1.77
N ILE A 175 -8.47 21.99 2.76
CA ILE A 175 -7.85 21.44 3.96
C ILE A 175 -8.94 21.11 4.96
N GLU A 176 -8.94 19.86 5.41
CA GLU A 176 -9.85 19.35 6.45
C GLU A 176 -9.04 19.04 7.73
N PRO A 177 -9.68 18.92 8.88
CA PRO A 177 -9.00 18.49 10.11
C PRO A 177 -8.26 17.19 9.93
N ALA A 178 -7.11 17.03 10.62
CA ALA A 178 -6.35 15.79 10.63
C ALA A 178 -7.22 14.61 11.09
N ARG A 179 -7.04 13.45 10.47
CA ARG A 179 -7.73 12.22 10.88
C ARG A 179 -7.15 11.70 12.19
N GLU A 180 -8.02 11.32 13.10
CA GLU A 180 -7.57 10.69 14.35
C GLU A 180 -6.84 9.37 14.06
N GLY A 181 -5.69 9.17 14.72
CA GLY A 181 -4.90 7.95 14.55
C GLY A 181 -4.10 7.89 13.24
N ASP A 182 -3.94 9.00 12.51
CA ASP A 182 -3.13 9.04 11.29
C ASP A 182 -1.69 9.46 11.62
N PRO A 183 -0.67 8.57 11.48
CA PRO A 183 0.70 8.90 11.82
C PRO A 183 1.30 9.89 10.80
N PRO A 184 2.19 10.82 11.24
CA PRO A 184 2.82 11.80 10.36
C PRO A 184 3.58 11.17 9.19
N SER A 185 4.23 10.03 9.41
CA SER A 185 5.04 9.36 8.39
C SER A 185 5.01 7.85 8.56
N LEU A 186 4.81 7.13 7.46
CA LEU A 186 4.95 5.67 7.36
C LEU A 186 5.76 5.32 6.11
N ILE A 187 7.02 4.91 6.30
CA ILE A 187 7.95 4.54 5.23
C ILE A 187 8.55 3.18 5.55
N ALA A 188 8.59 2.28 4.58
CA ALA A 188 9.16 0.95 4.71
C ALA A 188 10.70 0.98 4.77
N ASP A 189 11.26 0.07 5.54
CA ASP A 189 12.57 -0.50 5.25
C ASP A 189 12.31 -1.86 4.58
N SER A 190 12.54 -1.95 3.28
CA SER A 190 12.32 -3.18 2.49
C SER A 190 13.63 -3.96 2.25
N SER A 191 14.68 -3.68 3.02
CA SER A 191 15.99 -4.31 2.86
C SER A 191 15.93 -5.83 2.99
N LEU A 192 15.14 -6.34 3.97
CA LEU A 192 14.98 -7.77 4.17
C LEU A 192 14.32 -8.48 2.97
N ALA A 193 13.29 -7.87 2.39
CA ALA A 193 12.65 -8.40 1.18
C ALA A 193 13.61 -8.40 -0.02
N LYS A 194 14.45 -7.39 -0.14
CA LYS A 194 15.50 -7.32 -1.18
C LYS A 194 16.53 -8.41 -1.01
N GLU A 195 17.03 -8.60 0.20
CA GLU A 195 18.08 -9.55 0.53
C GLU A 195 17.61 -11.00 0.40
N VAL A 196 16.47 -11.34 1.01
CA VAL A 196 16.02 -12.73 1.13
C VAL A 196 15.19 -13.18 -0.08
N LEU A 197 14.25 -12.35 -0.56
CA LEU A 197 13.41 -12.69 -1.70
C LEU A 197 14.01 -12.28 -3.05
N GLY A 198 15.08 -11.47 -3.08
CA GLY A 198 15.54 -10.82 -4.30
C GLY A 198 14.51 -9.85 -4.89
N TRP A 199 13.58 -9.35 -4.03
CA TRP A 199 12.53 -8.45 -4.46
C TRP A 199 13.04 -7.02 -4.63
N ASN A 200 12.84 -6.46 -5.80
CA ASN A 200 13.18 -5.06 -6.10
C ASN A 200 12.00 -4.41 -6.80
N THR A 201 11.73 -3.15 -6.47
CA THR A 201 10.73 -2.33 -7.16
C THR A 201 11.21 -2.01 -8.59
N LYS A 202 10.34 -2.28 -9.58
CA LYS A 202 10.59 -1.96 -10.99
C LYS A 202 9.59 -0.96 -11.54
N TYR A 203 8.40 -0.91 -10.95
CA TYR A 203 7.27 -0.13 -11.41
C TYR A 203 6.85 0.95 -10.41
N SER A 204 7.48 0.97 -9.21
CA SER A 204 7.08 1.82 -8.09
C SER A 204 7.68 3.23 -8.13
N ASP A 205 8.13 3.71 -9.29
CA ASP A 205 8.32 5.13 -9.52
C ASP A 205 6.96 5.84 -9.42
N ILE A 206 6.92 7.00 -8.73
CA ILE A 206 5.64 7.67 -8.42
C ILE A 206 4.91 8.13 -9.67
N ASP A 207 5.63 8.56 -10.70
CA ASP A 207 5.04 9.00 -11.94
C ASP A 207 4.43 7.83 -12.70
N ASN A 208 5.07 6.66 -12.68
CA ASN A 208 4.53 5.44 -13.26
C ASN A 208 3.29 4.95 -12.50
N ILE A 209 3.31 4.99 -11.17
CA ILE A 209 2.14 4.67 -10.33
C ILE A 209 0.94 5.54 -10.72
N ILE A 210 1.13 6.86 -10.78
CA ILE A 210 0.07 7.81 -11.11
C ILE A 210 -0.40 7.62 -12.54
N LYS A 211 0.52 7.43 -13.51
CA LYS A 211 0.18 7.21 -14.91
C LYS A 211 -0.70 6.00 -15.10
N THR A 212 -0.33 4.84 -14.53
CA THR A 212 -1.11 3.61 -14.68
C THR A 212 -2.47 3.71 -14.00
N ALA A 213 -2.55 4.34 -12.81
CA ALA A 213 -3.82 4.62 -12.14
C ALA A 213 -4.73 5.56 -12.98
N TYR A 214 -4.15 6.61 -13.55
CA TYR A 214 -4.90 7.57 -14.38
C TYR A 214 -5.49 6.91 -15.63
N GLU A 215 -4.70 6.13 -16.37
CA GLU A 215 -5.18 5.41 -17.55
C GLU A 215 -6.30 4.42 -17.20
N TRP A 216 -6.21 3.72 -16.07
CA TRP A 216 -7.27 2.86 -15.56
C TRP A 216 -8.57 3.64 -15.31
N HIS A 217 -8.53 4.69 -14.50
CA HIS A 217 -9.73 5.47 -14.15
C HIS A 217 -10.34 6.18 -15.37
N LYS A 218 -9.52 6.68 -16.29
CA LYS A 218 -9.96 7.26 -17.56
C LYS A 218 -10.73 6.24 -18.40
N LYS A 219 -10.21 5.02 -18.54
CA LYS A 219 -10.86 3.93 -19.26
C LYS A 219 -12.21 3.55 -18.63
N GLN A 220 -12.25 3.43 -17.28
CA GLN A 220 -13.48 3.12 -16.55
C GLN A 220 -14.55 4.21 -16.73
N ASN A 221 -14.17 5.48 -16.69
CA ASN A 221 -15.09 6.59 -16.93
C ASN A 221 -15.68 6.57 -18.34
N LEU A 222 -14.87 6.26 -19.36
CA LEU A 222 -15.35 6.13 -20.74
C LEU A 222 -16.35 4.98 -20.92
N ILE A 223 -16.18 3.89 -20.17
CA ILE A 223 -17.11 2.75 -20.19
C ILE A 223 -18.42 3.12 -19.51
N LYS A 224 -18.35 3.74 -18.32
CA LYS A 224 -19.56 4.17 -17.56
C LYS A 224 -20.41 5.20 -18.30
N ASN A 225 -19.80 6.04 -19.12
CA ASN A 225 -20.51 7.08 -19.88
C ASN A 225 -21.11 6.56 -21.22
N LYS A 226 -20.83 5.30 -21.60
CA LYS A 226 -21.40 4.65 -22.80
C LYS A 226 -22.60 3.75 -22.50
N ASN A 227 -22.82 3.44 -21.22
CA ASN A 227 -23.96 2.67 -20.72
C ASN A 227 -24.98 3.59 -20.04
#